data_95cfaac5027d6ec502f633b420cd2c41
#
_entry.id   95cfaac5027d6ec502f633b420cd2c41
#
_cell.length_a   1.000
_cell.length_b   1.000
_cell.length_c   1.000
_cell.angle_alpha   90.00
_cell.angle_beta   90.00
_cell.angle_gamma   90.00
#
_symmetry.space_group_name_H-M   'P 1'
#
loop_
_entity.id
_entity.type
_entity.pdbx_description
1 polymer ?
#
loop_
_entity_poly.entity_id
_entity_poly.type
_entity_poly.pdbx_seq_one_letter_code
_entity_poly.pdbx_strand_id
1 'polypeptide(L)'
;MQKYRVGIIGATGMVGQRFLTLLADHPWFEVTALAASARSAGQTYREAVASRWAFDWPIPDYAADMTILDAADVNALAENVDFTFCAVDMPKDQIRALEDSVAKTETPVVSNNSAHRWTKDVPMMVPEVNADHTAVIEYQRRRLGTKTGFVAVKPN
;
A
#
# COMPACT_ATOMS: atom_id res chain seq x y z
N MET A 1 -2.09 -22.10 7.88
CA MET A 1 -2.51 -21.46 6.60
C MET A 1 -1.41 -20.49 6.21
N GLN A 2 -0.97 -20.48 4.96
CA GLN A 2 0.02 -19.52 4.49
C GLN A 2 -0.62 -18.13 4.43
N LYS A 3 0.05 -17.14 5.03
CA LYS A 3 -0.43 -15.75 5.00
C LYS A 3 -0.03 -15.08 3.67
N TYR A 4 -0.83 -14.11 3.22
CA TYR A 4 -0.46 -13.22 2.13
C TYR A 4 0.59 -12.21 2.60
N ARG A 5 1.61 -12.01 1.77
CA ARG A 5 2.67 -11.02 2.02
C ARG A 5 2.17 -9.64 1.61
N VAL A 6 2.26 -8.68 2.52
CA VAL A 6 1.70 -7.35 2.33
C VAL A 6 2.79 -6.28 2.42
N GLY A 7 2.78 -5.36 1.45
CA GLY A 7 3.57 -4.14 1.48
C GLY A 7 2.76 -2.94 1.97
N ILE A 8 3.39 -2.04 2.72
CA ILE A 8 2.81 -0.76 3.11
C ILE A 8 3.56 0.37 2.43
N ILE A 9 2.92 1.05 1.50
CA ILE A 9 3.45 2.24 0.81
C ILE A 9 2.98 3.48 1.56
N GLY A 10 3.91 4.31 1.99
CA GLY A 10 3.65 5.43 2.91
C GLY A 10 3.71 5.00 4.38
N ALA A 11 4.52 3.99 4.68
CA ALA A 11 4.61 3.36 6.00
C ALA A 11 4.97 4.33 7.15
N THR A 12 5.66 5.42 6.88
CA THR A 12 6.11 6.39 7.89
C THR A 12 5.07 7.45 8.24
N GLY A 13 4.01 7.60 7.45
CA GLY A 13 2.88 8.48 7.74
C GLY A 13 1.92 7.89 8.78
N MET A 14 1.06 8.72 9.37
CA MET A 14 0.15 8.29 10.45
C MET A 14 -0.76 7.13 10.05
N VAL A 15 -1.30 7.13 8.83
CA VAL A 15 -2.14 6.02 8.33
C VAL A 15 -1.32 4.76 8.10
N GLY A 16 -0.10 4.88 7.54
CA GLY A 16 0.82 3.75 7.39
C GLY A 16 1.19 3.13 8.74
N GLN A 17 1.48 3.95 9.74
CA GLN A 17 1.72 3.51 11.12
C GLN A 17 0.51 2.74 11.69
N ARG A 18 -0.71 3.22 11.40
CA ARG A 18 -1.94 2.53 11.84
C ARG A 18 -2.11 1.18 11.15
N PHE A 19 -1.79 1.05 9.87
CA PHE A 19 -1.77 -0.25 9.19
C PHE A 19 -0.86 -1.24 9.92
N LEU A 20 0.35 -0.82 10.32
CA LEU A 20 1.29 -1.71 11.02
C LEU A 20 0.73 -2.21 12.36
N THR A 21 0.04 -1.35 13.11
CA THR A 21 -0.57 -1.77 14.37
C THR A 21 -1.74 -2.74 14.16
N LEU A 22 -2.56 -2.52 13.14
CA LEU A 22 -3.71 -3.36 12.83
C LEU A 22 -3.33 -4.70 12.19
N LEU A 23 -2.19 -4.76 11.52
CA LEU A 23 -1.70 -5.98 10.87
C LEU A 23 -0.82 -6.83 11.79
N ALA A 24 -0.48 -6.34 12.98
CA ALA A 24 0.19 -7.15 13.98
C ALA A 24 -0.65 -8.39 14.29
N ASP A 25 -0.03 -9.57 14.19
CA ASP A 25 -0.68 -10.87 14.40
C ASP A 25 -1.96 -11.12 13.57
N HIS A 26 -2.09 -10.42 12.43
CA HIS A 26 -3.25 -10.60 11.56
C HIS A 26 -3.34 -12.05 11.05
N PRO A 27 -4.54 -12.68 11.05
CA PRO A 27 -4.67 -14.11 10.74
C PRO A 27 -4.34 -14.46 9.28
N TRP A 28 -4.52 -13.51 8.34
CA TRP A 28 -4.36 -13.75 6.90
C TRP A 28 -3.20 -12.99 6.26
N PHE A 29 -2.69 -11.94 6.91
CA PHE A 29 -1.70 -11.05 6.33
C PHE A 29 -0.42 -10.99 7.17
N GLU A 30 0.71 -10.92 6.49
CA GLU A 30 2.03 -10.68 7.06
C GLU A 30 2.68 -9.51 6.33
N VAL A 31 3.09 -8.50 7.07
CA VAL A 31 3.80 -7.35 6.48
C VAL A 31 5.24 -7.76 6.19
N THR A 32 5.62 -7.74 4.92
CA THR A 32 6.94 -8.17 4.44
C THR A 32 7.75 -7.05 3.78
N ALA A 33 7.11 -5.91 3.48
CA ALA A 33 7.81 -4.75 2.93
C ALA A 33 7.20 -3.43 3.43
N LEU A 34 8.08 -2.48 3.73
CA LEU A 34 7.72 -1.11 4.07
C LEU A 34 8.37 -0.19 3.04
N ALA A 35 7.58 0.71 2.46
CA ALA A 35 8.08 1.68 1.49
C ALA A 35 7.66 3.10 1.89
N ALA A 36 8.56 4.04 1.66
CA ALA A 36 8.33 5.46 1.92
C ALA A 36 9.14 6.31 0.93
N SER A 37 9.19 7.63 1.15
CA SER A 37 9.99 8.52 0.31
C SER A 37 11.49 8.18 0.37
N ALA A 38 12.24 8.56 -0.66
CA ALA A 38 13.70 8.39 -0.74
C ALA A 38 14.44 8.90 0.51
N ARG A 39 13.89 9.89 1.22
CA ARG A 39 14.47 10.42 2.47
C ARG A 39 14.50 9.38 3.59
N SER A 40 13.56 8.45 3.64
CA SER A 40 13.48 7.40 4.66
C SER A 40 14.02 6.06 4.16
N ALA A 41 14.23 5.91 2.87
CA ALA A 41 14.74 4.67 2.27
C ALA A 41 16.12 4.31 2.82
N GLY A 42 16.34 3.03 3.09
CA GLY A 42 17.58 2.50 3.66
C GLY A 42 17.69 2.60 5.18
N GLN A 43 16.82 3.34 5.85
CA GLN A 43 16.75 3.40 7.31
C GLN A 43 15.95 2.21 7.85
N THR A 44 16.17 1.83 9.10
CA THR A 44 15.22 0.98 9.81
C THR A 44 13.93 1.76 10.08
N TYR A 45 12.82 1.05 10.19
CA TYR A 45 11.54 1.70 10.46
C TYR A 45 11.56 2.52 11.75
N ARG A 46 12.15 1.97 12.81
CA ARG A 46 12.34 2.63 14.11
C ARG A 46 13.04 3.96 13.98
N GLU A 47 14.14 4.00 13.22
CA GLU A 47 14.90 5.25 12.98
C GLU A 47 14.06 6.27 12.22
N ALA A 48 13.39 5.83 11.16
CA ALA A 48 12.61 6.72 10.29
C ALA A 48 11.42 7.37 10.99
N VAL A 49 10.82 6.72 12.00
CA VAL A 49 9.64 7.23 12.71
C VAL A 49 9.95 7.74 14.13
N ALA A 50 11.19 7.71 14.59
CA ALA A 50 11.57 8.03 15.96
C ALA A 50 10.99 9.35 16.50
N SER A 51 10.94 10.39 15.67
CA SER A 51 10.39 11.72 16.05
C SER A 51 8.93 11.95 15.64
N ARG A 52 8.28 10.98 15.01
CA ARG A 52 6.93 11.14 14.41
C ARG A 52 6.03 9.94 14.62
N TRP A 53 6.39 9.01 15.49
CA TRP A 53 5.48 7.96 15.91
C TRP A 53 4.25 8.59 16.57
N ALA A 54 3.06 8.31 16.03
CA ALA A 54 1.85 9.06 16.35
C ALA A 54 1.00 8.44 17.44
N PHE A 55 1.42 7.30 18.02
CA PHE A 55 0.61 6.53 18.96
C PHE A 55 1.27 6.42 20.34
N ASP A 56 0.45 6.21 21.39
CA ASP A 56 0.91 6.06 22.77
C ASP A 56 1.46 4.66 23.09
N TRP A 57 1.26 3.70 22.19
CA TRP A 57 1.83 2.35 22.29
C TRP A 57 3.09 2.20 21.46
N PRO A 58 3.95 1.21 21.78
CA PRO A 58 5.20 1.05 21.08
C PRO A 58 5.04 0.63 19.61
N ILE A 59 6.07 0.89 18.82
CA ILE A 59 6.18 0.35 17.45
C ILE A 59 6.11 -1.19 17.53
N PRO A 60 5.31 -1.84 16.69
CA PRO A 60 5.27 -3.30 16.66
C PRO A 60 6.66 -3.91 16.41
N ASP A 61 7.07 -4.87 17.25
CA ASP A 61 8.41 -5.45 17.20
C ASP A 61 8.78 -6.00 15.83
N TYR A 62 7.82 -6.63 15.14
CA TYR A 62 8.05 -7.21 13.82
C TYR A 62 8.45 -6.18 12.75
N ALA A 63 8.01 -4.93 12.90
CA ALA A 63 8.27 -3.86 11.94
C ALA A 63 9.49 -3.00 12.30
N ALA A 64 9.84 -2.94 13.58
CA ALA A 64 10.80 -1.98 14.12
C ALA A 64 12.15 -1.97 13.38
N ASP A 65 12.68 -3.12 13.06
CA ASP A 65 14.01 -3.28 12.44
C ASP A 65 13.93 -3.59 10.92
N MET A 66 12.73 -3.52 10.32
CA MET A 66 12.58 -3.65 8.86
C MET A 66 13.22 -2.45 8.16
N THR A 67 14.00 -2.72 7.12
CA THR A 67 14.57 -1.66 6.25
C THR A 67 13.47 -1.12 5.33
N ILE A 68 13.37 0.20 5.25
CA ILE A 68 12.41 0.88 4.38
C ILE A 68 12.93 0.92 2.95
N LEU A 69 12.09 0.50 2.01
CA LEU A 69 12.34 0.62 0.57
C LEU A 69 11.98 2.03 0.07
N ASP A 70 12.61 2.46 -1.01
CA ASP A 70 12.14 3.63 -1.74
C ASP A 70 10.82 3.29 -2.46
N ALA A 71 9.77 4.05 -2.22
CA ALA A 71 8.47 3.84 -2.87
C ALA A 71 8.53 4.00 -4.40
N ALA A 72 9.54 4.70 -4.93
CA ALA A 72 9.77 4.81 -6.37
C ALA A 72 10.37 3.53 -6.98
N ASP A 73 10.99 2.66 -6.18
CA ASP A 73 11.50 1.36 -6.63
C ASP A 73 10.38 0.30 -6.53
N VAL A 74 9.43 0.40 -7.45
CA VAL A 74 8.25 -0.48 -7.47
C VAL A 74 8.60 -1.95 -7.72
N ASN A 75 9.72 -2.24 -8.39
CA ASN A 75 10.16 -3.61 -8.65
C ASN A 75 10.69 -4.26 -7.37
N ALA A 76 11.56 -3.59 -6.63
CA ALA A 76 12.02 -4.07 -5.33
C ALA A 76 10.87 -4.32 -4.35
N LEU A 77 9.83 -3.46 -4.38
CA LEU A 77 8.62 -3.67 -3.59
C LEU A 77 7.87 -4.93 -4.04
N ALA A 78 7.63 -5.09 -5.35
CA ALA A 78 6.85 -6.18 -5.93
C ALA A 78 7.43 -7.57 -5.64
N GLU A 79 8.75 -7.70 -5.62
CA GLU A 79 9.44 -8.96 -5.31
C GLU A 79 9.13 -9.51 -3.91
N ASN A 80 8.77 -8.63 -2.98
CA ASN A 80 8.60 -8.95 -1.58
C ASN A 80 7.16 -9.13 -1.12
N VAL A 81 6.16 -8.89 -1.99
CA VAL A 81 4.75 -8.82 -1.60
C VAL A 81 3.83 -9.57 -2.57
N ASP A 82 2.65 -9.91 -2.09
CA ASP A 82 1.55 -10.41 -2.93
C ASP A 82 0.57 -9.29 -3.28
N PHE A 83 0.43 -8.28 -2.42
CA PHE A 83 -0.29 -7.03 -2.67
C PHE A 83 0.17 -5.91 -1.74
N THR A 84 -0.31 -4.69 -1.96
CA THR A 84 0.07 -3.53 -1.15
C THR A 84 -1.12 -2.74 -0.65
N PHE A 85 -0.98 -2.14 0.55
CA PHE A 85 -1.77 -0.98 0.96
C PHE A 85 -0.99 0.30 0.66
N CYS A 86 -1.69 1.33 0.16
CA CYS A 86 -1.09 2.62 -0.15
C CYS A 86 -1.75 3.75 0.63
N ALA A 87 -0.93 4.51 1.36
CA ALA A 87 -1.36 5.67 2.17
C ALA A 87 -0.25 6.73 2.16
N VAL A 88 -0.03 7.35 1.01
CA VAL A 88 0.98 8.40 0.80
C VAL A 88 0.37 9.79 0.84
N ASP A 89 1.18 10.80 1.17
CA ASP A 89 0.82 12.20 1.11
C ASP A 89 1.66 12.88 0.02
N MET A 90 1.05 13.07 -1.15
CA MET A 90 1.67 13.62 -2.36
C MET A 90 0.59 14.30 -3.21
N PRO A 91 0.95 15.10 -4.22
CA PRO A 91 -0.01 15.56 -5.23
C PRO A 91 -0.74 14.39 -5.91
N LYS A 92 -2.03 14.57 -6.19
CA LYS A 92 -2.90 13.49 -6.69
C LYS A 92 -2.43 12.84 -7.99
N ASP A 93 -1.83 13.63 -8.90
CA ASP A 93 -1.26 13.13 -10.14
C ASP A 93 -0.06 12.18 -9.88
N GLN A 94 0.78 12.53 -8.90
CA GLN A 94 1.90 11.69 -8.49
C GLN A 94 1.42 10.41 -7.78
N ILE A 95 0.38 10.50 -6.96
CA ILE A 95 -0.23 9.31 -6.33
C ILE A 95 -0.77 8.36 -7.41
N ARG A 96 -1.52 8.89 -8.39
CA ARG A 96 -2.03 8.07 -9.49
C ARG A 96 -0.91 7.39 -10.26
N ALA A 97 0.15 8.13 -10.57
CA ALA A 97 1.31 7.57 -11.27
C ALA A 97 2.01 6.46 -10.47
N LEU A 98 2.19 6.67 -9.16
CA LEU A 98 2.79 5.67 -8.27
C LEU A 98 1.92 4.40 -8.19
N GLU A 99 0.64 4.54 -7.89
CA GLU A 99 -0.28 3.41 -7.75
C GLU A 99 -0.42 2.62 -9.07
N ASP A 100 -0.54 3.30 -10.21
CA ASP A 100 -0.54 2.66 -11.52
C ASP A 100 0.79 1.95 -11.81
N SER A 101 1.93 2.52 -11.40
CA SER A 101 3.24 1.90 -11.57
C SER A 101 3.40 0.63 -10.75
N VAL A 102 2.93 0.62 -9.51
CA VAL A 102 2.89 -0.60 -8.67
C VAL A 102 1.98 -1.65 -9.32
N ALA A 103 0.77 -1.28 -9.74
CA ALA A 103 -0.14 -2.20 -10.39
C ALA A 103 0.46 -2.81 -11.68
N LYS A 104 1.25 -2.05 -12.44
CA LYS A 104 1.94 -2.54 -13.65
C LYS A 104 3.01 -3.60 -13.37
N THR A 105 3.50 -3.74 -12.14
CA THR A 105 4.34 -4.86 -11.73
C THR A 105 3.55 -6.14 -11.43
N GLU A 106 2.29 -6.20 -11.79
CA GLU A 106 1.33 -7.27 -11.48
C GLU A 106 0.97 -7.36 -9.99
N THR A 107 1.28 -6.33 -9.21
CA THR A 107 0.99 -6.25 -7.78
C THR A 107 -0.29 -5.44 -7.53
N PRO A 108 -1.34 -6.03 -6.96
CA PRO A 108 -2.54 -5.29 -6.56
C PRO A 108 -2.25 -4.20 -5.52
N VAL A 109 -2.95 -3.08 -5.66
CA VAL A 109 -2.89 -1.94 -4.74
C VAL A 109 -4.26 -1.69 -4.14
N VAL A 110 -4.36 -1.74 -2.82
CA VAL A 110 -5.54 -1.30 -2.07
C VAL A 110 -5.23 0.05 -1.45
N SER A 111 -5.83 1.10 -1.99
CA SER A 111 -5.46 2.48 -1.66
C SER A 111 -6.39 3.12 -0.65
N ASN A 112 -5.81 3.79 0.34
CA ASN A 112 -6.49 4.71 1.24
C ASN A 112 -6.59 6.13 0.64
N ASN A 113 -5.85 6.40 -0.45
CA ASN A 113 -5.76 7.73 -1.04
C ASN A 113 -6.99 8.08 -1.88
N SER A 114 -7.23 9.38 -2.04
CA SER A 114 -8.36 9.90 -2.81
C SER A 114 -8.08 10.04 -4.32
N ALA A 115 -6.83 9.83 -4.75
CA ALA A 115 -6.38 10.19 -6.08
C ALA A 115 -7.14 9.46 -7.21
N HIS A 116 -7.44 8.17 -7.02
CA HIS A 116 -8.16 7.35 -7.99
C HIS A 116 -9.66 7.20 -7.73
N ARG A 117 -10.22 7.86 -6.70
CA ARG A 117 -11.66 7.67 -6.33
C ARG A 117 -12.63 7.97 -7.49
N TRP A 118 -12.26 8.85 -8.42
CA TRP A 118 -13.09 9.23 -9.56
C TRP A 118 -12.52 8.74 -10.90
N THR A 119 -11.53 7.85 -10.87
CA THR A 119 -11.03 7.20 -12.09
C THR A 119 -12.00 6.10 -12.50
N LYS A 120 -12.54 6.16 -13.71
CA LYS A 120 -13.68 5.35 -14.17
C LYS A 120 -13.49 3.84 -14.06
N ASP A 121 -12.25 3.37 -14.24
CA ASP A 121 -11.90 1.95 -14.21
C ASP A 121 -11.26 1.49 -12.90
N VAL A 122 -11.28 2.35 -11.88
CA VAL A 122 -10.81 2.01 -10.52
C VAL A 122 -12.03 1.82 -9.61
N PRO A 123 -12.23 0.63 -9.03
CA PRO A 123 -13.34 0.42 -8.12
C PRO A 123 -13.12 1.21 -6.82
N MET A 124 -14.13 2.01 -6.46
CA MET A 124 -14.24 2.63 -5.15
C MET A 124 -15.31 1.89 -4.36
N MET A 125 -14.91 1.16 -3.32
CA MET A 125 -15.80 0.17 -2.74
C MET A 125 -15.69 0.03 -1.23
N VAL A 126 -16.83 -0.33 -0.67
CA VAL A 126 -16.99 -1.01 0.60
C VAL A 126 -17.50 -2.41 0.27
N PRO A 127 -16.70 -3.48 0.48
CA PRO A 127 -17.03 -4.81 -0.03
C PRO A 127 -18.40 -5.33 0.40
N GLU A 128 -18.85 -4.98 1.59
CA GLU A 128 -20.18 -5.38 2.12
C GLU A 128 -21.34 -4.67 1.43
N VAL A 129 -21.06 -3.59 0.67
CA VAL A 129 -22.10 -2.74 0.05
C VAL A 129 -22.13 -2.89 -1.46
N ASN A 130 -20.98 -2.84 -2.12
CA ASN A 130 -20.86 -2.76 -3.57
C ASN A 130 -19.69 -3.60 -4.13
N ALA A 131 -19.53 -4.83 -3.67
CA ALA A 131 -18.48 -5.74 -4.12
C ALA A 131 -18.46 -5.97 -5.64
N ASP A 132 -19.61 -5.87 -6.30
CA ASP A 132 -19.79 -5.96 -7.75
C ASP A 132 -19.05 -4.85 -8.51
N HIS A 133 -18.69 -3.73 -7.86
CA HIS A 133 -17.86 -2.68 -8.47
C HIS A 133 -16.49 -3.19 -8.92
N THR A 134 -16.02 -4.31 -8.38
CA THR A 134 -14.79 -4.99 -8.86
C THR A 134 -14.84 -5.36 -10.35
N ALA A 135 -16.00 -5.43 -10.97
CA ALA A 135 -16.14 -5.70 -12.41
C ALA A 135 -15.39 -4.68 -13.29
N VAL A 136 -15.19 -3.43 -12.83
CA VAL A 136 -14.45 -2.42 -13.58
C VAL A 136 -12.94 -2.71 -13.66
N ILE A 137 -12.40 -3.59 -12.81
CA ILE A 137 -10.97 -3.98 -12.81
C ILE A 137 -10.54 -4.55 -14.16
N GLU A 138 -11.43 -5.23 -14.86
CA GLU A 138 -11.12 -5.76 -16.19
C GLU A 138 -10.77 -4.66 -17.20
N TYR A 139 -11.49 -3.53 -17.17
CA TYR A 139 -11.19 -2.38 -18.01
C TYR A 139 -9.88 -1.70 -17.59
N GLN A 140 -9.65 -1.62 -16.27
CA GLN A 140 -8.40 -1.08 -15.74
C GLN A 140 -7.19 -1.91 -16.20
N ARG A 141 -7.26 -3.23 -16.12
CA ARG A 141 -6.19 -4.12 -16.59
C ARG A 141 -5.89 -3.94 -18.08
N ARG A 142 -6.89 -3.72 -18.90
CA ARG A 142 -6.69 -3.37 -20.32
C ARG A 142 -5.93 -2.05 -20.48
N ARG A 143 -6.28 -1.02 -19.71
CA ARG A 143 -5.58 0.26 -19.70
C ARG A 143 -4.14 0.14 -19.22
N LEU A 144 -3.90 -0.60 -18.16
CA LEU A 144 -2.58 -0.76 -17.55
C LEU A 144 -1.71 -1.80 -18.28
N GLY A 145 -2.30 -2.70 -19.05
CA GLY A 145 -1.60 -3.82 -19.68
C GLY A 145 -1.23 -4.93 -18.70
N THR A 146 -2.02 -5.12 -17.65
CA THR A 146 -1.77 -6.11 -16.58
C THR A 146 -2.69 -7.32 -16.69
N LYS A 147 -2.30 -8.42 -16.03
CA LYS A 147 -3.10 -9.64 -15.89
C LYS A 147 -3.68 -9.76 -14.48
N THR A 148 -2.88 -9.47 -13.47
CA THR A 148 -3.24 -9.59 -12.05
C THR A 148 -3.23 -8.23 -11.32
N GLY A 149 -2.35 -7.31 -11.74
CA GLY A 149 -2.23 -6.01 -11.12
C GLY A 149 -3.47 -5.12 -11.32
N PHE A 150 -3.84 -4.40 -10.29
CA PHE A 150 -4.91 -3.40 -10.30
C PHE A 150 -4.79 -2.45 -9.10
N VAL A 151 -5.53 -1.35 -9.16
CA VAL A 151 -5.75 -0.44 -8.03
C VAL A 151 -7.23 -0.52 -7.64
N ALA A 152 -7.50 -0.66 -6.36
CA ALA A 152 -8.83 -0.48 -5.77
C ALA A 152 -8.73 0.54 -4.63
N VAL A 153 -9.76 1.36 -4.45
CA VAL A 153 -9.75 2.44 -3.45
C VAL A 153 -10.93 2.33 -2.50
N LYS A 154 -10.72 2.76 -1.26
CA LYS A 154 -11.82 2.94 -0.33
C LYS A 154 -12.44 4.34 -0.49
N PRO A 155 -13.74 4.52 -0.24
CA PRO A 155 -14.34 5.84 -0.07
C PRO A 155 -13.81 6.54 1.19
N ASN A 156 -14.22 7.80 1.36
CA ASN A 156 -13.81 8.60 2.51
C ASN A 156 -14.52 8.14 3.80
#